data_46a477246716da041da6d57ebcb16817
#
_entry.id   46a477246716da041da6d57ebcb16817
#
_cell.length_a   1.000
_cell.length_b   1.000
_cell.length_c   1.000
_cell.angle_alpha   90.00
_cell.angle_beta   90.00
_cell.angle_gamma   90.00
#
_symmetry.space_group_name_H-M   'P 1'
#
loop_
_entity.id
_entity.type
_entity.pdbx_description
1 polymer ?
#
loop_
_entity_poly.entity_id
_entity_poly.type
_entity_poly.pdbx_seq_one_letter_code
_entity_poly.pdbx_strand_id
1 'polypeptide(L)'
;MIAILGDIHFDSSKDYYIKICSEFVSWFASWKYNRPGNELILAGDLVASSLNGGVVIDFLERFYKASQFDHIHIIEGNHDRKFIEGVPQLAYEFLRNKENVSIYRYPEERDVQGLRVLFLPFFTRDEKGKTMREVYSNLYKTHEGPYDLTVGHFCEIKAGFKGAEDCIDNLEKLNSSKICLGHIHTRSADPNIYIGSIYARRRDEVDYSRAAWIYDESLGEWKEDPLPIFNTFLYVTYPDPLPRTEALVPIYTILNCGSERAARQKYKDIYIRKCTIAKTEETLEKKHYLDSEVSIKIDIEDVFKAFCGSQKPPLPREVEDMCKTLLKKGSEG
;
A
#
# COMPACT_ATOMS: atom_id res chain seq x y z
N MET A 1 11.19 -4.47 24.40
CA MET A 1 9.98 -3.89 23.77
C MET A 1 9.91 -4.28 22.30
N ILE A 2 8.71 -4.48 21.77
CA ILE A 2 8.49 -4.76 20.35
C ILE A 2 7.80 -3.55 19.72
N ALA A 3 8.34 -3.05 18.60
CA ALA A 3 7.73 -2.00 17.81
C ALA A 3 7.16 -2.60 16.51
N ILE A 4 5.96 -2.17 16.09
CA ILE A 4 5.33 -2.63 14.85
C ILE A 4 5.03 -1.43 13.96
N LEU A 5 5.49 -1.48 12.71
CA LEU A 5 5.18 -0.55 11.62
C LEU A 5 4.60 -1.34 10.45
N GLY A 6 3.67 -0.74 9.71
CA GLY A 6 3.09 -1.32 8.50
C GLY A 6 3.18 -0.37 7.31
N ASP A 7 3.10 -0.92 6.11
CA ASP A 7 2.84 -0.21 4.88
C ASP A 7 3.76 1.02 4.69
N ILE A 8 5.09 0.81 4.82
CA ILE A 8 6.10 1.87 4.68
C ILE A 8 6.12 2.39 3.24
N HIS A 9 6.01 1.47 2.27
CA HIS A 9 5.96 1.80 0.85
C HIS A 9 7.08 2.74 0.39
N PHE A 10 8.35 2.37 0.58
CA PHE A 10 9.44 3.13 -0.06
C PHE A 10 9.18 3.28 -1.56
N ASP A 11 9.09 4.53 -2.00
CA ASP A 11 8.65 4.89 -3.36
C ASP A 11 9.57 5.96 -3.97
N SER A 12 9.96 5.76 -5.21
CA SER A 12 10.76 6.72 -5.99
C SER A 12 10.04 7.22 -7.24
N SER A 13 8.76 6.92 -7.39
CA SER A 13 7.98 7.26 -8.59
C SER A 13 7.72 8.76 -8.75
N LYS A 14 7.85 9.54 -7.69
CA LYS A 14 7.66 11.00 -7.66
C LYS A 14 8.62 11.64 -6.66
N ASP A 15 9.07 12.85 -6.97
CA ASP A 15 10.00 13.62 -6.12
C ASP A 15 9.47 13.82 -4.70
N TYR A 16 8.16 14.02 -4.54
CA TYR A 16 7.57 14.15 -3.22
C TYR A 16 7.57 12.84 -2.41
N TYR A 17 7.45 11.67 -3.06
CA TYR A 17 7.61 10.39 -2.37
C TYR A 17 9.07 10.16 -1.95
N ILE A 18 10.02 10.51 -2.81
CA ILE A 18 11.45 10.48 -2.46
C ILE A 18 11.70 11.34 -1.21
N LYS A 19 11.12 12.55 -1.15
CA LYS A 19 11.25 13.43 0.01
C LYS A 19 10.60 12.84 1.25
N ILE A 20 9.38 12.30 1.15
CA ILE A 20 8.66 11.63 2.25
C ILE A 20 9.49 10.47 2.81
N CYS A 21 10.00 9.60 1.95
CA CYS A 21 10.84 8.47 2.36
C CYS A 21 12.13 8.96 3.07
N SER A 22 12.74 10.03 2.59
CA SER A 22 13.91 10.62 3.23
C SER A 22 13.59 11.19 4.62
N GLU A 23 12.47 11.90 4.77
CA GLU A 23 12.00 12.41 6.07
C GLU A 23 11.69 11.26 7.04
N PHE A 24 11.05 10.19 6.53
CA PHE A 24 10.78 9.01 7.35
C PHE A 24 12.06 8.36 7.85
N VAL A 25 13.05 8.12 6.99
CA VAL A 25 14.33 7.52 7.42
C VAL A 25 15.04 8.41 8.45
N SER A 26 14.97 9.75 8.27
CA SER A 26 15.56 10.70 9.21
C SER A 26 14.86 10.68 10.58
N TRP A 27 13.53 10.63 10.57
CA TRP A 27 12.74 10.48 11.81
C TRP A 27 13.03 9.13 12.48
N PHE A 28 13.03 8.04 11.70
CA PHE A 28 13.27 6.70 12.21
C PHE A 28 14.62 6.59 12.92
N ALA A 29 15.67 7.21 12.39
CA ALA A 29 17.00 7.23 12.99
C ALA A 29 17.01 7.84 14.40
N SER A 30 16.12 8.81 14.67
CA SER A 30 15.99 9.49 15.96
C SER A 30 14.80 9.01 16.81
N TRP A 31 14.08 8.01 16.32
CA TRP A 31 12.90 7.51 17.02
C TRP A 31 13.27 6.85 18.34
N LYS A 32 12.61 7.25 19.42
CA LYS A 32 12.94 6.84 20.81
C LYS A 32 12.93 5.34 21.07
N TYR A 33 12.22 4.56 20.21
CA TYR A 33 12.18 3.09 20.30
C TYR A 33 13.23 2.41 19.40
N ASN A 34 13.86 3.14 18.49
CA ASN A 34 14.95 2.65 17.66
C ASN A 34 16.24 2.59 18.48
N ARG A 35 16.40 1.56 19.28
CA ARG A 35 17.52 1.39 20.22
C ARG A 35 17.79 -0.08 20.50
N PRO A 36 19.00 -0.44 20.97
CA PRO A 36 19.32 -1.78 21.43
C PRO A 36 18.38 -2.27 22.53
N GLY A 37 18.14 -3.58 22.58
CA GLY A 37 17.19 -4.23 23.48
C GLY A 37 15.76 -4.25 22.99
N ASN A 38 15.45 -3.61 21.85
CA ASN A 38 14.14 -3.65 21.22
C ASN A 38 14.16 -4.47 19.92
N GLU A 39 13.02 -4.97 19.50
CA GLU A 39 12.84 -5.62 18.20
C GLU A 39 11.78 -4.89 17.37
N LEU A 40 11.93 -4.94 16.05
CA LEU A 40 11.05 -4.29 15.08
C LEU A 40 10.32 -5.34 14.24
N ILE A 41 9.01 -5.20 14.12
CA ILE A 41 8.19 -5.97 13.18
C ILE A 41 7.69 -5.04 12.08
N LEU A 42 7.95 -5.41 10.84
CA LEU A 42 7.43 -4.74 9.63
C LEU A 42 6.31 -5.60 9.04
N ALA A 43 5.09 -5.09 9.12
CA ALA A 43 3.87 -5.82 8.76
C ALA A 43 3.53 -5.74 7.27
N GLY A 44 4.53 -5.94 6.41
CA GLY A 44 4.40 -5.99 4.95
C GLY A 44 4.41 -4.63 4.26
N ASP A 45 4.44 -4.68 2.93
CA ASP A 45 4.49 -3.53 2.03
C ASP A 45 5.60 -2.53 2.38
N LEU A 46 6.81 -3.06 2.52
CA LEU A 46 8.00 -2.26 2.77
C LEU A 46 8.34 -1.37 1.57
N VAL A 47 8.02 -1.83 0.36
CA VAL A 47 8.19 -1.07 -0.88
C VAL A 47 6.88 -0.85 -1.61
N ALA A 48 6.75 0.26 -2.32
CA ALA A 48 5.56 0.58 -3.13
C ALA A 48 5.46 -0.27 -4.40
N SER A 49 6.61 -0.72 -4.91
CA SER A 49 6.73 -1.65 -6.02
C SER A 49 8.14 -2.20 -6.05
N SER A 50 8.28 -3.48 -6.22
CA SER A 50 9.57 -4.16 -6.37
C SER A 50 10.39 -3.71 -7.60
N LEU A 51 9.82 -2.86 -8.48
CA LEU A 51 10.48 -2.31 -9.69
C LEU A 51 11.25 -1.02 -9.48
N ASN A 52 11.13 -0.40 -8.32
CA ASN A 52 11.66 0.92 -8.05
C ASN A 52 13.19 0.91 -7.83
N GLY A 53 13.96 0.54 -8.81
CA GLY A 53 15.40 0.78 -9.00
C GLY A 53 16.29 1.17 -7.80
N GLY A 54 17.47 1.69 -8.11
CA GLY A 54 18.53 1.98 -7.13
C GLY A 54 18.13 2.95 -5.99
N VAL A 55 17.20 3.86 -6.20
CA VAL A 55 16.77 4.82 -5.17
C VAL A 55 16.03 4.12 -4.02
N VAL A 56 15.17 3.14 -4.32
CA VAL A 56 14.47 2.37 -3.28
C VAL A 56 15.44 1.49 -2.51
N ILE A 57 16.41 0.90 -3.20
CA ILE A 57 17.49 0.11 -2.55
C ILE A 57 18.31 1.01 -1.62
N ASP A 58 18.63 2.24 -2.03
CA ASP A 58 19.33 3.21 -1.17
C ASP A 58 18.51 3.54 0.09
N PHE A 59 17.19 3.75 -0.04
CA PHE A 59 16.32 3.95 1.13
C PHE A 59 16.31 2.74 2.07
N LEU A 60 16.20 1.54 1.53
CA LEU A 60 16.23 0.30 2.31
C LEU A 60 17.57 0.13 3.04
N GLU A 61 18.68 0.41 2.37
CA GLU A 61 20.01 0.37 3.01
C GLU A 61 20.14 1.44 4.11
N ARG A 62 19.70 2.66 3.85
CA ARG A 62 19.75 3.74 4.83
C ARG A 62 18.85 3.44 6.03
N PHE A 63 17.65 2.92 5.81
CA PHE A 63 16.75 2.47 6.85
C PHE A 63 17.39 1.36 7.71
N TYR A 64 17.95 0.33 7.07
CA TYR A 64 18.65 -0.74 7.76
C TYR A 64 19.85 -0.20 8.57
N LYS A 65 20.69 0.63 7.97
CA LYS A 65 21.85 1.23 8.65
C LYS A 65 21.47 2.17 9.80
N ALA A 66 20.32 2.82 9.73
CA ALA A 66 19.78 3.67 10.79
C ALA A 66 19.15 2.86 11.93
N SER A 67 18.80 1.59 11.69
CA SER A 67 18.20 0.72 12.69
C SER A 67 19.19 0.35 13.77
N GLN A 68 18.77 0.50 15.03
CA GLN A 68 19.47 0.06 16.23
C GLN A 68 18.74 -1.09 16.94
N PHE A 69 17.70 -1.64 16.34
CA PHE A 69 16.96 -2.80 16.85
C PHE A 69 17.85 -4.03 16.87
N ASP A 70 17.73 -4.86 17.90
CA ASP A 70 18.47 -6.11 18.00
C ASP A 70 18.04 -7.08 16.90
N HIS A 71 16.76 -7.07 16.53
CA HIS A 71 16.26 -7.87 15.42
C HIS A 71 15.14 -7.13 14.65
N ILE A 72 15.08 -7.39 13.34
CA ILE A 72 14.04 -6.88 12.43
C ILE A 72 13.31 -8.06 11.80
N HIS A 73 12.02 -8.18 12.07
CA HIS A 73 11.13 -9.16 11.48
C HIS A 73 10.36 -8.52 10.34
N ILE A 74 10.44 -9.07 9.13
CA ILE A 74 9.76 -8.55 7.94
C ILE A 74 8.82 -9.63 7.41
N ILE A 75 7.52 -9.37 7.36
CA ILE A 75 6.58 -10.19 6.59
C ILE A 75 6.42 -9.61 5.19
N GLU A 76 6.29 -10.46 4.17
CA GLU A 76 6.00 -10.02 2.82
C GLU A 76 4.59 -9.41 2.72
N GLY A 77 4.48 -8.24 2.06
CA GLY A 77 3.24 -7.65 1.60
C GLY A 77 2.99 -7.91 0.11
N ASN A 78 1.84 -7.50 -0.39
CA ASN A 78 1.46 -7.72 -1.79
C ASN A 78 2.25 -6.85 -2.79
N HIS A 79 2.78 -5.71 -2.36
CA HIS A 79 3.65 -4.83 -3.16
C HIS A 79 5.13 -5.25 -3.16
N ASP A 80 5.55 -6.06 -2.21
CA ASP A 80 6.96 -6.41 -2.00
C ASP A 80 7.49 -7.40 -3.04
N ARG A 81 6.62 -8.26 -3.58
CA ARG A 81 6.99 -9.33 -4.51
C ARG A 81 6.70 -8.95 -5.96
N LYS A 82 7.66 -9.20 -6.82
CA LYS A 82 7.49 -9.22 -8.27
C LYS A 82 7.94 -10.55 -8.84
N PHE A 83 7.23 -10.97 -9.89
CA PHE A 83 7.67 -12.09 -10.71
C PHE A 83 8.42 -11.56 -11.94
N ILE A 84 9.67 -11.95 -12.10
CA ILE A 84 10.47 -11.71 -13.29
C ILE A 84 10.73 -13.08 -13.91
N GLU A 85 10.23 -13.31 -15.15
CA GLU A 85 10.34 -14.59 -15.85
C GLU A 85 9.85 -15.78 -14.99
N GLY A 86 8.78 -15.57 -14.23
CA GLY A 86 8.22 -16.58 -13.33
C GLY A 86 8.94 -16.79 -12.00
N VAL A 87 10.05 -16.08 -11.76
CA VAL A 87 10.80 -16.16 -10.50
C VAL A 87 10.39 -15.01 -9.57
N PRO A 88 9.95 -15.31 -8.33
CA PRO A 88 9.60 -14.27 -7.36
C PRO A 88 10.86 -13.56 -6.88
N GLN A 89 10.89 -12.24 -6.99
CA GLN A 89 11.96 -11.38 -6.51
C GLN A 89 11.44 -10.37 -5.50
N LEU A 90 12.18 -10.16 -4.43
CA LEU A 90 11.95 -9.13 -3.43
C LEU A 90 12.92 -7.98 -3.63
N ALA A 91 12.45 -6.74 -3.52
CA ALA A 91 13.30 -5.56 -3.59
C ALA A 91 14.36 -5.53 -2.46
N TYR A 92 14.05 -6.15 -1.32
CA TYR A 92 14.90 -6.21 -0.14
C TYR A 92 15.54 -7.60 0.12
N GLU A 93 15.65 -8.44 -0.92
CA GLU A 93 16.28 -9.79 -0.79
C GLU A 93 17.69 -9.73 -0.18
N PHE A 94 18.45 -8.65 -0.44
CA PHE A 94 19.79 -8.44 0.11
C PHE A 94 19.82 -8.34 1.65
N LEU A 95 18.69 -8.01 2.28
CA LEU A 95 18.58 -7.99 3.75
C LEU A 95 18.54 -9.40 4.35
N ARG A 96 18.21 -10.44 3.58
CA ARG A 96 18.15 -11.83 4.05
C ARG A 96 19.48 -12.33 4.61
N ASN A 97 20.59 -11.79 4.11
CA ASN A 97 21.94 -12.17 4.55
C ASN A 97 22.42 -11.39 5.80
N LYS A 98 21.54 -10.59 6.41
CA LYS A 98 21.85 -9.87 7.65
C LYS A 98 21.47 -10.74 8.84
N GLU A 99 22.39 -10.90 9.80
CA GLU A 99 22.22 -11.78 10.98
C GLU A 99 21.01 -11.36 11.84
N ASN A 100 20.71 -10.07 11.89
CA ASN A 100 19.63 -9.51 12.68
C ASN A 100 18.35 -9.21 11.84
N VAL A 101 18.14 -9.91 10.72
CA VAL A 101 16.93 -9.75 9.89
C VAL A 101 16.33 -11.11 9.58
N SER A 102 15.05 -11.26 9.85
CA SER A 102 14.22 -12.41 9.43
C SER A 102 13.17 -11.95 8.43
N ILE A 103 13.07 -12.64 7.29
CA ILE A 103 12.07 -12.36 6.26
C ILE A 103 11.15 -13.58 6.13
N TYR A 104 9.86 -13.37 6.42
CA TYR A 104 8.83 -14.40 6.41
C TYR A 104 8.04 -14.36 5.11
N ARG A 105 8.01 -15.50 4.40
CA ARG A 105 7.29 -15.69 3.11
C ARG A 105 6.08 -16.61 3.23
N TYR A 106 6.04 -17.39 4.30
CA TYR A 106 4.98 -18.34 4.63
C TYR A 106 4.66 -18.24 6.11
N PRO A 107 3.52 -18.79 6.55
CA PRO A 107 3.18 -18.83 7.97
C PRO A 107 4.30 -19.43 8.81
N GLU A 108 4.71 -18.71 9.83
CA GLU A 108 5.81 -19.13 10.71
C GLU A 108 5.61 -18.62 12.13
N GLU A 109 5.90 -19.49 13.10
CA GLU A 109 5.88 -19.15 14.52
C GLU A 109 7.28 -18.82 15.01
N ARG A 110 7.39 -17.80 15.87
CA ARG A 110 8.64 -17.39 16.51
C ARG A 110 8.39 -16.92 17.94
N ASP A 111 9.39 -17.09 18.77
CA ASP A 111 9.50 -16.32 20.01
C ASP A 111 10.13 -14.98 19.67
N VAL A 112 9.47 -13.90 20.07
CA VAL A 112 9.93 -12.52 19.92
C VAL A 112 9.84 -11.87 21.29
N GLN A 113 10.98 -11.72 21.94
CA GLN A 113 11.07 -11.18 23.30
C GLN A 113 10.10 -11.87 24.30
N GLY A 114 10.05 -13.20 24.27
CA GLY A 114 9.20 -13.97 25.17
C GLY A 114 7.73 -14.05 24.76
N LEU A 115 7.32 -13.39 23.68
CA LEU A 115 5.99 -13.54 23.09
C LEU A 115 5.99 -14.63 22.01
N ARG A 116 5.01 -15.53 22.05
CA ARG A 116 4.75 -16.46 20.96
C ARG A 116 4.03 -15.74 19.83
N VAL A 117 4.76 -15.42 18.75
CA VAL A 117 4.26 -14.65 17.61
C VAL A 117 4.03 -15.54 16.41
N LEU A 118 2.86 -15.40 15.77
CA LEU A 118 2.54 -16.00 14.49
C LEU A 118 2.64 -14.95 13.37
N PHE A 119 3.53 -15.18 12.42
CA PHE A 119 3.71 -14.34 11.23
C PHE A 119 2.93 -14.90 10.06
N LEU A 120 2.08 -14.07 9.43
CA LEU A 120 1.20 -14.41 8.31
C LEU A 120 1.45 -13.47 7.12
N PRO A 121 2.51 -13.71 6.32
CA PRO A 121 2.82 -12.87 5.16
C PRO A 121 1.81 -13.03 4.02
N PHE A 122 1.76 -12.06 3.14
CA PHE A 122 1.03 -12.17 1.88
C PHE A 122 1.73 -13.15 0.92
N PHE A 123 0.96 -14.00 0.25
CA PHE A 123 1.43 -14.79 -0.91
C PHE A 123 0.26 -15.14 -1.84
N THR A 124 0.52 -15.27 -3.12
CA THR A 124 -0.52 -15.63 -4.10
C THR A 124 -0.81 -17.13 -4.08
N ARG A 125 0.24 -17.94 -4.08
CA ARG A 125 0.17 -19.40 -3.96
C ARG A 125 1.36 -19.94 -3.18
N ASP A 126 1.13 -21.00 -2.42
CA ASP A 126 2.19 -21.75 -1.74
C ASP A 126 2.87 -22.74 -2.70
N GLU A 127 3.87 -23.48 -2.22
CA GLU A 127 4.59 -24.51 -2.98
C GLU A 127 3.69 -25.66 -3.48
N LYS A 128 2.52 -25.83 -2.87
CA LYS A 128 1.50 -26.83 -3.24
C LYS A 128 0.43 -26.25 -4.17
N GLY A 129 0.59 -25.01 -4.61
CA GLY A 129 -0.32 -24.30 -5.49
C GLY A 129 -1.60 -23.75 -4.81
N LYS A 130 -1.72 -23.85 -3.47
CA LYS A 130 -2.86 -23.31 -2.72
C LYS A 130 -2.74 -21.80 -2.59
N THR A 131 -3.86 -21.10 -2.72
CA THR A 131 -3.94 -19.66 -2.47
C THR A 131 -3.79 -19.35 -0.99
N MET A 132 -3.38 -18.11 -0.67
CA MET A 132 -3.30 -17.62 0.71
C MET A 132 -4.62 -17.85 1.46
N ARG A 133 -5.75 -17.56 0.82
CA ARG A 133 -7.08 -17.79 1.40
C ARG A 133 -7.32 -19.24 1.77
N GLU A 134 -6.99 -20.20 0.89
CA GLU A 134 -7.13 -21.63 1.18
C GLU A 134 -6.26 -22.10 2.33
N VAL A 135 -5.04 -21.54 2.45
CA VAL A 135 -4.12 -21.85 3.54
C VAL A 135 -4.62 -21.25 4.85
N TYR A 136 -4.92 -19.94 4.88
CA TYR A 136 -5.26 -19.22 6.10
C TYR A 136 -6.64 -19.55 6.67
N SER A 137 -7.63 -19.80 5.81
CA SER A 137 -8.95 -20.26 6.27
C SER A 137 -8.91 -21.62 7.00
N ASN A 138 -7.81 -22.36 6.87
CA ASN A 138 -7.61 -23.64 7.55
C ASN A 138 -6.46 -23.62 8.57
N LEU A 139 -5.80 -22.49 8.75
CA LEU A 139 -4.59 -22.36 9.56
C LEU A 139 -4.83 -22.78 11.02
N TYR A 140 -6.00 -22.43 11.58
CA TYR A 140 -6.40 -22.80 12.93
C TYR A 140 -6.45 -24.33 13.17
N LYS A 141 -6.49 -25.15 12.12
CA LYS A 141 -6.46 -26.62 12.21
C LYS A 141 -5.04 -27.19 12.33
N THR A 142 -4.04 -26.42 11.96
CA THR A 142 -2.64 -26.85 11.89
C THR A 142 -1.74 -26.05 12.84
N HIS A 143 -2.21 -24.89 13.29
CA HIS A 143 -1.50 -23.99 14.20
C HIS A 143 -2.37 -23.81 15.45
N GLU A 144 -2.10 -24.61 16.45
CA GLU A 144 -2.83 -24.58 17.72
C GLU A 144 -2.22 -23.51 18.62
N GLY A 145 -2.92 -22.37 18.78
CA GLY A 145 -2.57 -21.33 19.74
C GLY A 145 -2.46 -21.89 21.18
N PRO A 146 -2.38 -21.08 22.21
CA PRO A 146 -2.54 -19.62 22.13
C PRO A 146 -1.30 -18.91 21.58
N TYR A 147 -1.55 -17.81 20.84
CA TYR A 147 -0.53 -16.85 20.46
C TYR A 147 -0.70 -15.56 21.25
N ASP A 148 0.41 -14.95 21.65
CA ASP A 148 0.38 -13.62 22.27
C ASP A 148 0.11 -12.55 21.22
N LEU A 149 0.64 -12.75 20.02
CA LEU A 149 0.50 -11.86 18.89
C LEU A 149 0.41 -12.63 17.58
N THR A 150 -0.48 -12.21 16.69
CA THR A 150 -0.45 -12.56 15.26
C THR A 150 -0.20 -11.30 14.44
N VAL A 151 0.77 -11.34 13.53
CA VAL A 151 1.04 -10.24 12.59
C VAL A 151 0.83 -10.73 11.18
N GLY A 152 -0.04 -10.02 10.41
CA GLY A 152 -0.40 -10.42 9.06
C GLY A 152 -0.42 -9.26 8.06
N HIS A 153 -0.43 -9.61 6.74
CA HIS A 153 -0.58 -8.63 5.68
C HIS A 153 -1.69 -9.05 4.70
N PHE A 154 -2.92 -8.73 5.04
CA PHE A 154 -4.13 -9.01 4.27
C PHE A 154 -5.32 -8.25 4.86
N CYS A 155 -6.48 -8.27 4.18
CA CYS A 155 -7.71 -7.78 4.75
C CYS A 155 -8.55 -8.89 5.40
N GLU A 156 -9.33 -8.55 6.41
CA GLU A 156 -10.36 -9.41 6.98
C GLU A 156 -11.70 -9.17 6.28
N ILE A 157 -12.44 -10.24 5.95
CA ILE A 157 -13.75 -10.13 5.27
C ILE A 157 -14.75 -9.31 6.10
N LYS A 158 -14.70 -9.41 7.43
CA LYS A 158 -15.57 -8.64 8.33
C LYS A 158 -15.32 -7.12 8.30
N ALA A 159 -14.13 -6.69 7.87
CA ALA A 159 -13.81 -5.27 7.73
C ALA A 159 -14.50 -4.58 6.53
N GLY A 160 -15.43 -5.26 5.86
CA GLY A 160 -16.24 -4.71 4.77
C GLY A 160 -15.67 -4.93 3.37
N PHE A 161 -14.51 -5.56 3.24
CA PHE A 161 -13.91 -5.90 1.96
C PHE A 161 -14.45 -7.25 1.48
N LYS A 162 -15.48 -7.25 0.62
CA LYS A 162 -16.08 -8.47 0.10
C LYS A 162 -15.39 -8.90 -1.20
N GLY A 163 -14.95 -10.15 -1.24
CA GLY A 163 -14.62 -10.85 -2.49
C GLY A 163 -13.23 -10.64 -3.05
N ALA A 164 -12.34 -9.89 -2.41
CA ALA A 164 -10.93 -9.83 -2.81
C ALA A 164 -10.20 -11.14 -2.47
N GLU A 165 -9.25 -11.56 -3.32
CA GLU A 165 -8.45 -12.78 -3.09
C GLU A 165 -7.52 -12.68 -1.87
N ASP A 166 -7.23 -11.47 -1.44
CA ASP A 166 -6.41 -11.08 -0.30
C ASP A 166 -7.19 -10.90 1.02
N CYS A 167 -8.50 -11.21 1.02
CA CYS A 167 -9.33 -11.16 2.22
C CYS A 167 -9.48 -12.56 2.84
N ILE A 168 -9.23 -12.62 4.15
CA ILE A 168 -9.28 -13.85 4.96
C ILE A 168 -10.47 -13.79 5.92
N ASP A 169 -11.05 -14.95 6.19
CA ASP A 169 -12.10 -15.14 7.19
C ASP A 169 -11.58 -15.97 8.37
N ASN A 170 -12.38 -16.01 9.44
CA ASN A 170 -12.14 -16.88 10.61
C ASN A 170 -10.83 -16.61 11.38
N LEU A 171 -10.31 -15.41 11.37
CA LEU A 171 -9.10 -15.03 12.13
C LEU A 171 -9.30 -15.21 13.64
N GLU A 172 -10.54 -15.03 14.13
CA GLU A 172 -10.89 -15.26 15.53
C GLU A 172 -10.64 -16.70 16.01
N LYS A 173 -10.50 -17.64 15.07
CA LYS A 173 -10.20 -19.06 15.39
C LYS A 173 -8.72 -19.32 15.65
N LEU A 174 -7.84 -18.35 15.37
CA LEU A 174 -6.40 -18.51 15.60
C LEU A 174 -6.01 -18.50 17.09
N ASN A 175 -6.94 -18.25 17.99
CA ASN A 175 -6.68 -18.14 19.42
C ASN A 175 -5.47 -17.26 19.74
N SER A 176 -5.50 -16.02 19.20
CA SER A 176 -4.46 -15.00 19.39
C SER A 176 -4.97 -13.90 20.32
N SER A 177 -4.16 -13.52 21.30
CA SER A 177 -4.50 -12.44 22.23
C SER A 177 -4.60 -11.10 21.54
N LYS A 178 -3.79 -10.88 20.48
CA LYS A 178 -3.78 -9.67 19.66
C LYS A 178 -3.50 -10.03 18.21
N ILE A 179 -4.21 -9.37 17.28
CA ILE A 179 -3.98 -9.51 15.85
C ILE A 179 -3.68 -8.12 15.27
N CYS A 180 -2.52 -7.96 14.66
CA CYS A 180 -2.05 -6.74 14.01
C CYS A 180 -1.88 -6.99 12.50
N LEU A 181 -2.54 -6.18 11.67
CA LEU A 181 -2.58 -6.35 10.22
C LEU A 181 -2.03 -5.12 9.51
N GLY A 182 -1.19 -5.33 8.48
CA GLY A 182 -0.91 -4.36 7.44
C GLY A 182 -1.95 -4.42 6.32
N HIS A 183 -1.63 -3.90 5.12
CA HIS A 183 -2.43 -3.89 3.89
C HIS A 183 -3.51 -2.79 3.83
N ILE A 184 -4.22 -2.52 4.91
CA ILE A 184 -5.20 -1.44 4.97
C ILE A 184 -4.51 -0.18 5.50
N HIS A 185 -4.39 0.84 4.63
CA HIS A 185 -3.66 2.07 4.96
C HIS A 185 -4.34 2.93 6.02
N THR A 186 -5.65 2.73 6.21
CA THR A 186 -6.41 3.38 7.26
C THR A 186 -6.28 2.58 8.56
N ARG A 187 -5.83 3.25 9.60
CA ARG A 187 -5.68 2.65 10.91
C ARG A 187 -7.05 2.32 11.54
N SER A 188 -7.15 1.17 12.19
CA SER A 188 -8.31 0.74 12.96
C SER A 188 -7.87 -0.17 14.10
N ALA A 189 -8.65 -0.26 15.17
CA ALA A 189 -8.37 -1.11 16.33
C ALA A 189 -9.51 -2.06 16.70
N ASP A 190 -10.57 -2.14 15.90
CA ASP A 190 -11.73 -2.98 16.16
C ASP A 190 -12.20 -3.70 14.86
N PRO A 191 -12.38 -5.02 14.87
CA PRO A 191 -12.04 -5.99 15.93
C PRO A 191 -10.53 -6.27 16.00
N ASN A 192 -9.78 -6.11 14.89
CA ASN A 192 -8.35 -6.30 14.79
C ASN A 192 -7.64 -4.97 14.58
N ILE A 193 -6.36 -4.93 14.93
CA ILE A 193 -5.55 -3.74 14.72
C ILE A 193 -5.09 -3.71 13.26
N TYR A 194 -5.62 -2.77 12.46
CA TYR A 194 -4.96 -2.36 11.23
C TYR A 194 -3.96 -1.26 11.57
N ILE A 195 -2.69 -1.53 11.31
CA ILE A 195 -1.58 -0.63 11.69
C ILE A 195 -1.66 0.67 10.89
N GLY A 196 -2.05 0.56 9.63
CA GLY A 196 -2.10 1.66 8.67
C GLY A 196 -0.72 2.01 8.11
N SER A 197 -0.71 2.79 7.03
CA SER A 197 0.52 3.25 6.41
C SER A 197 1.17 4.38 7.19
N ILE A 198 2.49 4.54 7.07
CA ILE A 198 3.24 5.60 7.76
C ILE A 198 2.99 7.00 7.17
N TYR A 199 2.50 7.09 5.92
CA TYR A 199 2.15 8.34 5.26
C TYR A 199 0.96 8.14 4.30
N ALA A 200 0.28 9.23 3.92
CA ALA A 200 -0.84 9.16 2.98
C ALA A 200 -0.34 8.89 1.56
N ARG A 201 -0.77 7.82 0.96
CA ARG A 201 -0.52 7.52 -0.46
C ARG A 201 -1.58 8.12 -1.36
N ARG A 202 -2.78 8.29 -0.84
CA ARG A 202 -3.94 8.87 -1.51
C ARG A 202 -4.53 9.98 -0.67
N ARG A 203 -5.33 10.82 -1.34
CA ARG A 203 -5.94 11.99 -0.70
C ARG A 203 -6.94 11.61 0.39
N ASP A 204 -7.69 10.56 0.17
CA ASP A 204 -8.69 10.04 1.11
C ASP A 204 -8.08 9.43 2.38
N GLU A 205 -6.76 9.36 2.43
CA GLU A 205 -5.99 8.86 3.57
C GLU A 205 -5.41 9.96 4.48
N VAL A 206 -5.58 11.26 4.15
CA VAL A 206 -4.90 12.36 4.88
C VAL A 206 -5.48 12.66 6.26
N ASP A 207 -6.75 12.36 6.46
CA ASP A 207 -7.47 12.70 7.69
C ASP A 207 -7.29 11.65 8.80
N TYR A 208 -6.49 10.61 8.55
CA TYR A 208 -6.25 9.54 9.51
C TYR A 208 -4.99 9.79 10.33
N SER A 209 -5.11 9.69 11.65
CA SER A 209 -3.96 9.66 12.56
C SER A 209 -3.12 8.42 12.28
N ARG A 210 -1.79 8.56 12.35
CA ARG A 210 -0.82 7.49 12.10
C ARG A 210 -0.04 7.22 13.36
N ALA A 211 0.21 5.94 13.64
CA ALA A 211 0.99 5.56 14.81
C ALA A 211 1.75 4.26 14.56
N ALA A 212 2.86 4.09 15.25
CA ALA A 212 3.46 2.79 15.48
C ALA A 212 2.75 2.09 16.65
N TRP A 213 2.72 0.78 16.66
CA TRP A 213 2.29 -0.02 17.80
C TRP A 213 3.49 -0.48 18.60
N ILE A 214 3.44 -0.31 19.92
CA ILE A 214 4.53 -0.64 20.82
C ILE A 214 4.02 -1.61 21.88
N TYR A 215 4.66 -2.75 22.00
CA TYR A 215 4.48 -3.63 23.14
C TYR A 215 5.54 -3.33 24.21
N ASP A 216 5.08 -3.02 25.40
CA ASP A 216 5.93 -2.77 26.55
C ASP A 216 5.92 -3.99 27.47
N GLU A 217 6.96 -4.83 27.35
CA GLU A 217 7.09 -6.06 28.16
C GLU A 217 7.01 -5.79 29.66
N SER A 218 7.56 -4.68 30.13
CA SER A 218 7.60 -4.37 31.56
C SER A 218 6.23 -4.12 32.14
N LEU A 219 5.28 -3.69 31.30
CA LEU A 219 3.89 -3.41 31.67
C LEU A 219 2.93 -4.50 31.16
N GLY A 220 3.35 -5.34 30.21
CA GLY A 220 2.48 -6.28 29.51
C GLY A 220 1.42 -5.62 28.64
N GLU A 221 1.66 -4.38 28.21
CA GLU A 221 0.65 -3.53 27.56
C GLU A 221 1.06 -3.11 26.16
N TRP A 222 0.05 -2.96 25.31
CA TRP A 222 0.16 -2.35 23.97
C TRP A 222 -0.20 -0.88 24.03
N LYS A 223 0.62 -0.05 23.40
CA LYS A 223 0.37 1.39 23.28
C LYS A 223 0.65 1.89 21.86
N GLU A 224 0.02 2.97 21.51
CA GLU A 224 0.27 3.70 20.27
C GLU A 224 1.34 4.77 20.49
N ASP A 225 2.26 4.88 19.53
CA ASP A 225 3.20 6.01 19.46
C ASP A 225 2.90 6.81 18.18
N PRO A 226 2.33 8.02 18.32
CA PRO A 226 1.95 8.82 17.15
C PRO A 226 3.14 9.13 16.25
N LEU A 227 2.92 8.97 14.94
CA LEU A 227 3.90 9.34 13.92
C LEU A 227 3.76 10.83 13.53
N PRO A 228 4.83 11.48 13.05
CA PRO A 228 4.73 12.78 12.42
C PRO A 228 3.80 12.76 11.20
N ILE A 229 3.22 13.90 10.87
CA ILE A 229 2.48 14.06 9.62
C ILE A 229 3.50 14.22 8.50
N PHE A 230 3.94 13.10 7.89
CA PHE A 230 4.94 13.12 6.84
C PHE A 230 4.46 13.87 5.61
N ASN A 231 3.18 13.72 5.24
CA ASN A 231 2.61 14.44 4.10
C ASN A 231 1.12 14.72 4.25
N THR A 232 0.65 15.66 3.44
CA THR A 232 -0.77 15.94 3.23
C THR A 232 -1.02 16.35 1.79
N PHE A 233 -2.26 16.18 1.29
CA PHE A 233 -2.70 16.62 -0.02
C PHE A 233 -3.63 17.82 0.11
N LEU A 234 -3.23 18.96 -0.43
CA LEU A 234 -3.92 20.23 -0.30
C LEU A 234 -4.42 20.73 -1.65
N TYR A 235 -5.54 21.46 -1.62
CA TYR A 235 -6.05 22.20 -2.77
C TYR A 235 -5.79 23.68 -2.62
N VAL A 236 -5.39 24.32 -3.71
CA VAL A 236 -5.15 25.75 -3.78
C VAL A 236 -5.76 26.29 -5.05
N THR A 237 -6.65 27.25 -4.94
CA THR A 237 -7.14 27.99 -6.10
C THR A 237 -6.09 29.01 -6.51
N TYR A 238 -5.64 28.96 -7.76
CA TYR A 238 -4.71 29.96 -8.29
C TYR A 238 -5.42 31.30 -8.46
N PRO A 239 -4.84 32.43 -8.05
CA PRO A 239 -3.51 32.64 -7.48
C PRO A 239 -3.47 32.79 -5.94
N ASP A 240 -4.39 32.18 -5.21
CA ASP A 240 -4.50 32.31 -3.75
C ASP A 240 -3.20 31.89 -3.03
N PRO A 241 -2.97 32.36 -1.79
CA PRO A 241 -1.82 31.94 -1.00
C PRO A 241 -1.93 30.46 -0.64
N LEU A 242 -0.76 29.82 -0.43
CA LEU A 242 -0.71 28.43 0.04
C LEU A 242 -1.25 28.30 1.46
N PRO A 243 -2.11 27.31 1.74
CA PRO A 243 -2.55 27.03 3.11
C PRO A 243 -1.38 26.59 4.00
N ARG A 244 -1.42 26.96 5.26
CA ARG A 244 -0.46 26.48 6.26
C ARG A 244 -0.76 25.02 6.61
N THR A 245 0.28 24.26 6.91
CA THR A 245 0.18 22.86 7.31
C THR A 245 1.36 22.48 8.21
N GLU A 246 1.16 21.52 9.08
CA GLU A 246 2.19 20.92 9.93
C GLU A 246 2.89 19.74 9.22
N ALA A 247 2.40 19.32 8.05
CA ALA A 247 2.99 18.22 7.30
C ALA A 247 4.40 18.57 6.80
N LEU A 248 5.32 17.63 6.94
CA LEU A 248 6.72 17.78 6.51
C LEU A 248 6.84 17.95 4.99
N VAL A 249 5.97 17.27 4.24
CA VAL A 249 5.95 17.30 2.76
C VAL A 249 4.54 17.59 2.27
N PRO A 250 4.12 18.86 2.21
CA PRO A 250 2.82 19.22 1.64
C PRO A 250 2.81 19.04 0.11
N ILE A 251 1.74 18.44 -0.41
CA ILE A 251 1.55 18.14 -1.83
C ILE A 251 0.32 18.87 -2.33
N TYR A 252 0.46 19.69 -3.37
CA TYR A 252 -0.59 20.60 -3.83
C TYR A 252 -1.25 20.14 -5.13
N THR A 253 -2.57 20.29 -5.18
CA THR A 253 -3.33 20.33 -6.43
C THR A 253 -3.75 21.76 -6.68
N ILE A 254 -3.22 22.38 -7.74
CA ILE A 254 -3.49 23.77 -8.06
C ILE A 254 -4.72 23.83 -8.98
N LEU A 255 -5.77 24.50 -8.51
CA LEU A 255 -7.02 24.68 -9.23
C LEU A 255 -6.98 25.97 -10.05
N ASN A 256 -7.69 26.00 -11.18
CA ASN A 256 -7.86 27.18 -12.04
C ASN A 256 -6.54 27.80 -12.51
N CYS A 257 -5.49 27.01 -12.65
CA CYS A 257 -4.21 27.45 -13.15
C CYS A 257 -4.09 27.17 -14.66
N GLY A 258 -3.71 28.15 -15.45
CA GLY A 258 -3.57 28.02 -16.90
C GLY A 258 -2.48 27.04 -17.33
N SER A 259 -1.43 26.85 -16.51
CA SER A 259 -0.37 25.89 -16.77
C SER A 259 0.43 25.57 -15.51
N GLU A 260 1.07 24.40 -15.47
CA GLU A 260 2.01 24.04 -14.39
C GLU A 260 3.18 25.02 -14.31
N ARG A 261 3.63 25.56 -15.45
CA ARG A 261 4.68 26.57 -15.50
C ARG A 261 4.28 27.85 -14.75
N ALA A 262 3.04 28.34 -14.92
CA ALA A 262 2.53 29.50 -14.19
C ALA A 262 2.45 29.21 -12.69
N ALA A 263 1.98 28.01 -12.31
CA ALA A 263 1.96 27.60 -10.90
C ALA A 263 3.36 27.60 -10.29
N ARG A 264 4.35 27.00 -10.95
CA ARG A 264 5.74 26.95 -10.49
C ARG A 264 6.44 28.30 -10.45
N GLN A 265 6.02 29.25 -11.29
CA GLN A 265 6.52 30.64 -11.22
C GLN A 265 6.00 31.38 -9.98
N LYS A 266 4.72 31.13 -9.60
CA LYS A 266 4.11 31.76 -8.41
C LYS A 266 4.53 31.09 -7.12
N TYR A 267 4.45 29.77 -7.09
CA TYR A 267 4.74 28.98 -5.90
C TYR A 267 6.07 28.26 -6.10
N LYS A 268 7.11 28.76 -5.50
CA LYS A 268 8.44 28.14 -5.55
C LYS A 268 8.55 27.03 -4.52
N ASP A 269 9.43 26.08 -4.78
CA ASP A 269 9.83 25.03 -3.86
C ASP A 269 8.68 24.19 -3.27
N ILE A 270 7.65 23.92 -4.10
CA ILE A 270 6.51 23.10 -3.72
C ILE A 270 6.38 21.84 -4.56
N TYR A 271 5.75 20.83 -3.99
CA TYR A 271 5.37 19.61 -4.71
C TYR A 271 3.98 19.76 -5.31
N ILE A 272 3.89 19.74 -6.64
CA ILE A 272 2.63 19.84 -7.37
C ILE A 272 2.24 18.45 -7.89
N ARG A 273 1.10 17.94 -7.39
CA ARG A 273 0.52 16.70 -7.90
C ARG A 273 -0.16 16.90 -9.26
N LYS A 274 -0.92 17.98 -9.39
CA LYS A 274 -1.73 18.27 -10.56
C LYS A 274 -2.07 19.75 -10.64
N CYS A 275 -2.08 20.31 -11.85
CA CYS A 275 -2.71 21.58 -12.17
C CYS A 275 -4.01 21.33 -12.95
N THR A 276 -5.09 22.02 -12.62
CA THR A 276 -6.32 22.02 -13.41
C THR A 276 -6.49 23.37 -14.07
N ILE A 277 -6.82 23.38 -15.34
CA ILE A 277 -7.12 24.60 -16.09
C ILE A 277 -8.51 25.11 -15.66
N ALA A 278 -8.66 26.40 -15.45
CA ALA A 278 -9.98 27.02 -15.28
C ALA A 278 -10.85 26.66 -16.49
N LYS A 279 -12.01 26.07 -16.24
CA LYS A 279 -13.00 25.89 -17.29
C LYS A 279 -13.55 27.27 -17.61
N THR A 280 -13.33 27.76 -18.82
CA THR A 280 -14.04 28.92 -19.31
C THR A 280 -15.55 28.58 -19.43
N GLU A 281 -16.42 29.55 -19.31
CA GLU A 281 -17.89 29.36 -19.43
C GLU A 281 -18.26 28.58 -20.70
N GLU A 282 -17.56 28.81 -21.82
CA GLU A 282 -17.67 28.01 -23.05
C GLU A 282 -17.44 26.50 -22.86
N THR A 283 -16.59 26.10 -21.90
CA THR A 283 -16.32 24.68 -21.60
C THR A 283 -17.40 24.09 -20.73
N LEU A 284 -18.07 24.90 -19.90
CA LEU A 284 -19.22 24.50 -19.09
C LEU A 284 -20.48 24.37 -19.95
N GLU A 285 -20.72 25.28 -20.89
CA GLU A 285 -21.83 25.16 -21.86
C GLU A 285 -21.68 23.92 -22.74
N LYS A 286 -20.47 23.60 -23.24
CA LYS A 286 -20.23 22.34 -23.96
C LYS A 286 -20.45 21.09 -23.11
N LYS A 287 -20.22 21.15 -21.81
CA LYS A 287 -20.49 20.01 -20.92
C LYS A 287 -21.98 19.90 -20.58
N HIS A 288 -22.69 21.01 -20.43
CA HIS A 288 -24.16 21.01 -20.27
C HIS A 288 -24.87 20.52 -21.55
N TYR A 289 -24.32 20.76 -22.73
CA TYR A 289 -24.83 20.19 -23.98
C TYR A 289 -24.52 18.70 -24.14
N LEU A 290 -23.46 18.19 -23.47
CA LEU A 290 -23.10 16.76 -23.47
C LEU A 290 -23.80 15.97 -22.34
N ASP A 291 -24.20 16.65 -21.26
CA ASP A 291 -24.91 16.03 -20.13
C ASP A 291 -26.45 16.08 -20.33
N SER A 292 -26.98 16.84 -21.31
CA SER A 292 -28.37 16.79 -21.73
C SER A 292 -28.58 15.75 -22.82
N GLU A 293 -28.97 14.54 -22.41
CA GLU A 293 -29.58 13.50 -23.25
C GLU A 293 -28.84 13.08 -24.54
N VAL A 294 -27.58 12.75 -24.42
CA VAL A 294 -26.99 11.77 -25.33
C VAL A 294 -26.67 10.55 -24.51
N SER A 295 -27.63 9.64 -24.39
CA SER A 295 -27.28 8.24 -24.19
C SER A 295 -26.48 7.84 -25.44
N ILE A 296 -25.15 7.96 -25.36
CA ILE A 296 -24.27 7.37 -26.35
C ILE A 296 -24.52 5.87 -26.19
N LYS A 297 -25.40 5.32 -27.03
CA LYS A 297 -25.40 3.89 -27.26
C LYS A 297 -24.04 3.61 -27.90
N ILE A 298 -23.08 3.29 -27.05
CA ILE A 298 -21.79 2.75 -27.51
C ILE A 298 -22.17 1.41 -28.13
N ASP A 299 -22.19 1.36 -29.44
CA ASP A 299 -22.31 0.09 -30.15
C ASP A 299 -21.01 -0.67 -29.90
N ILE A 300 -21.07 -1.66 -29.01
CA ILE A 300 -19.95 -2.49 -28.60
C ILE A 300 -19.33 -3.18 -29.84
N GLU A 301 -20.15 -3.47 -30.89
CA GLU A 301 -19.65 -4.02 -32.15
C GLU A 301 -18.76 -3.03 -32.89
N ASP A 302 -19.09 -1.73 -32.89
CA ASP A 302 -18.27 -0.71 -33.56
C ASP A 302 -16.95 -0.46 -32.83
N VAL A 303 -16.98 -0.47 -31.48
CA VAL A 303 -15.74 -0.39 -30.66
C VAL A 303 -14.86 -1.62 -30.93
N PHE A 304 -15.45 -2.80 -31.02
CA PHE A 304 -14.71 -4.02 -31.29
C PHE A 304 -14.13 -4.04 -32.71
N LYS A 305 -14.88 -3.61 -33.73
CA LYS A 305 -14.36 -3.45 -35.11
C LYS A 305 -13.19 -2.48 -35.18
N ALA A 306 -13.29 -1.34 -34.48
CA ALA A 306 -12.22 -0.36 -34.40
C ALA A 306 -10.96 -0.95 -33.69
N PHE A 307 -11.16 -1.72 -32.61
CA PHE A 307 -10.07 -2.42 -31.92
C PHE A 307 -9.38 -3.44 -32.82
N CYS A 308 -10.13 -4.35 -33.48
CA CYS A 308 -9.57 -5.35 -34.39
C CYS A 308 -8.80 -4.69 -35.55
N GLY A 309 -9.33 -3.59 -36.10
CA GLY A 309 -8.66 -2.83 -37.17
C GLY A 309 -7.38 -2.11 -36.75
N SER A 310 -7.20 -1.88 -35.45
CA SER A 310 -6.00 -1.21 -34.91
C SER A 310 -4.84 -2.15 -34.58
N GLN A 311 -5.08 -3.48 -34.56
CA GLN A 311 -4.06 -4.46 -34.18
C GLN A 311 -3.03 -4.69 -35.31
N LYS A 312 -1.74 -4.73 -34.95
CA LYS A 312 -0.63 -5.06 -35.85
C LYS A 312 0.30 -6.08 -35.17
N PRO A 313 0.36 -7.33 -35.68
CA PRO A 313 -0.36 -7.91 -36.82
C PRO A 313 -1.87 -8.06 -36.56
N PRO A 314 -2.69 -8.15 -37.63
CA PRO A 314 -4.13 -8.33 -37.47
C PRO A 314 -4.43 -9.66 -36.75
N LEU A 315 -5.50 -9.64 -35.94
CA LEU A 315 -5.92 -10.83 -35.19
C LEU A 315 -6.25 -11.99 -36.14
N PRO A 316 -5.94 -13.25 -35.78
CA PRO A 316 -6.38 -14.40 -36.53
C PRO A 316 -7.92 -14.41 -36.65
N ARG A 317 -8.43 -14.75 -37.82
CA ARG A 317 -9.90 -14.78 -38.08
C ARG A 317 -10.69 -15.60 -37.06
N GLU A 318 -10.13 -16.70 -36.60
CA GLU A 318 -10.76 -17.57 -35.59
C GLU A 318 -10.97 -16.85 -34.26
N VAL A 319 -10.03 -16.00 -33.86
CA VAL A 319 -10.13 -15.17 -32.62
C VAL A 319 -11.19 -14.08 -32.82
N GLU A 320 -11.20 -13.45 -33.98
CA GLU A 320 -12.18 -12.41 -34.32
C GLU A 320 -13.62 -12.97 -34.31
N ASP A 321 -13.83 -14.14 -34.90
CA ASP A 321 -15.13 -14.80 -34.95
C ASP A 321 -15.59 -15.34 -33.59
N MET A 322 -14.68 -15.79 -32.75
CA MET A 322 -14.96 -16.17 -31.37
C MET A 322 -15.44 -14.99 -30.55
N CYS A 323 -14.78 -13.86 -30.67
CA CYS A 323 -15.17 -12.62 -29.97
C CYS A 323 -16.53 -12.09 -30.43
N LYS A 324 -16.82 -12.11 -31.73
CA LYS A 324 -18.16 -11.76 -32.27
C LYS A 324 -19.26 -12.64 -31.72
N THR A 325 -18.98 -13.95 -31.54
CA THR A 325 -19.93 -14.91 -30.99
C THR A 325 -20.21 -14.63 -29.51
N LEU A 326 -19.18 -14.25 -28.73
CA LEU A 326 -19.33 -13.90 -27.32
C LEU A 326 -20.12 -12.58 -27.14
N LEU A 327 -19.87 -11.58 -28.00
CA LEU A 327 -20.58 -10.31 -27.97
C LEU A 327 -22.08 -10.50 -28.26
N LYS A 328 -22.46 -11.35 -29.22
CA LYS A 328 -23.86 -11.67 -29.48
C LYS A 328 -24.56 -12.36 -28.30
N LYS A 329 -23.90 -13.27 -27.63
CA LYS A 329 -24.47 -13.92 -26.41
C LYS A 329 -24.63 -12.99 -25.24
N GLY A 330 -23.79 -11.97 -25.11
CA GLY A 330 -23.89 -10.95 -24.04
C GLY A 330 -24.97 -9.89 -24.28
N SER A 331 -25.48 -9.73 -25.50
CA SER A 331 -26.55 -8.78 -25.85
C SER A 331 -27.97 -9.37 -25.76
N GLU A 332 -28.08 -10.69 -25.56
CA GLU A 332 -29.37 -11.40 -25.46
C GLU A 332 -29.77 -11.76 -24.00
N GLY A 333 -28.98 -11.34 -22.99
CA GLY A 333 -29.24 -11.48 -21.57
C GLY A 333 -29.35 -10.11 -20.90
#